data_c14e97e069a42bbf6c16374bc26b1124
#
_entry.id   c14e97e069a42bbf6c16374bc26b1124
#
_cell.length_a   1.000
_cell.length_b   1.000
_cell.length_c   1.000
_cell.angle_alpha   90.00
_cell.angle_beta   90.00
_cell.angle_gamma   90.00
#
_symmetry.space_group_name_H-M   'P 1'
#
loop_
_entity.id
_entity.type
_entity.pdbx_description
1 polymer ?
#
loop_
_entity_poly.entity_id
_entity_poly.type
_entity_poly.pdbx_seq_one_letter_code
_entity_poly.pdbx_strand_id
1 'polypeptide(L)'
;LAVLEMRSDLSQIKRSEMLERLLNQLNLNNVRNTIGLSLSGGERRRVEIARTLSIEPKFILLDEPFAGVDPISVLDIQGIIKSLASDGIGILITDHNVRETLGICDRGYIVSEGTSIAYGTPDQILENKQVKKVYLGESFKM
;
A
#
# COMPACT_ATOMS: atom_id res chain seq x y z
N LEU A 1 -16.85 -8.83 0.72
CA LEU A 1 -18.32 -8.68 0.75
C LEU A 1 -18.80 -8.19 2.11
N ALA A 2 -18.42 -8.80 3.24
CA ALA A 2 -18.93 -8.43 4.57
C ALA A 2 -18.86 -6.92 4.88
N VAL A 3 -17.77 -6.23 4.52
CA VAL A 3 -17.66 -4.78 4.73
C VAL A 3 -18.71 -4.01 3.92
N LEU A 4 -18.99 -4.44 2.70
CA LEU A 4 -20.03 -3.82 1.86
C LEU A 4 -21.44 -4.09 2.38
N GLU A 5 -21.69 -5.21 3.07
CA GLU A 5 -22.96 -5.48 3.72
C GLU A 5 -23.26 -4.50 4.87
N MET A 6 -22.20 -3.98 5.53
CA MET A 6 -22.33 -2.96 6.57
C MET A 6 -22.64 -1.55 6.02
N ARG A 7 -22.51 -1.30 4.71
CA ARG A 7 -22.81 -0.03 4.05
C ARG A 7 -24.33 0.12 3.87
N SER A 8 -25.03 0.48 4.94
CA SER A 8 -26.49 0.68 4.93
C SER A 8 -26.95 1.85 4.03
N ASP A 9 -26.04 2.75 3.69
CA ASP A 9 -26.24 3.86 2.76
C ASP A 9 -26.31 3.43 1.30
N LEU A 10 -25.87 2.20 0.97
CA LEU A 10 -25.87 1.67 -0.39
C LEU A 10 -27.00 0.64 -0.59
N SER A 11 -27.66 0.71 -1.75
CA SER A 11 -28.57 -0.36 -2.18
C SER A 11 -27.80 -1.65 -2.48
N GLN A 12 -28.48 -2.79 -2.48
CA GLN A 12 -27.87 -4.09 -2.80
C GLN A 12 -27.22 -4.10 -4.19
N ILE A 13 -27.84 -3.43 -5.17
CA ILE A 13 -27.30 -3.31 -6.52
C ILE A 13 -25.97 -2.56 -6.47
N LYS A 14 -25.91 -1.39 -5.82
CA LYS A 14 -24.68 -0.59 -5.70
C LYS A 14 -23.55 -1.32 -4.95
N ARG A 15 -23.88 -2.12 -3.92
CA ARG A 15 -22.90 -2.96 -3.23
C ARG A 15 -22.30 -4.02 -4.14
N SER A 16 -23.14 -4.65 -4.98
CA SER A 16 -22.68 -5.65 -5.95
C SER A 16 -21.80 -5.02 -7.03
N GLU A 17 -22.18 -3.88 -7.57
CA GLU A 17 -21.39 -3.12 -8.55
C GLU A 17 -20.02 -2.71 -7.96
N MET A 18 -20.01 -2.22 -6.73
CA MET A 18 -18.76 -1.86 -6.03
C MET A 18 -17.87 -3.10 -5.81
N LEU A 19 -18.46 -4.23 -5.42
CA LEU A 19 -17.70 -5.48 -5.26
C LEU A 19 -17.02 -5.88 -6.57
N GLU A 20 -17.75 -5.91 -7.68
CA GLU A 20 -17.18 -6.28 -8.98
C GLU A 20 -16.08 -5.28 -9.42
N ARG A 21 -16.29 -3.98 -9.20
CA ARG A 21 -15.28 -2.95 -9.46
C ARG A 21 -13.99 -3.21 -8.68
N LEU A 22 -14.09 -3.45 -7.36
CA LEU A 22 -12.92 -3.69 -6.50
C LEU A 22 -12.19 -4.99 -6.86
N LEU A 23 -12.92 -6.06 -7.15
CA LEU A 23 -12.34 -7.33 -7.59
C LEU A 23 -11.55 -7.17 -8.89
N ASN A 24 -12.08 -6.41 -9.85
CA ASN A 24 -11.41 -6.14 -11.12
C ASN A 24 -10.19 -5.22 -10.92
N GLN A 25 -10.36 -4.11 -10.20
CA GLN A 25 -9.31 -3.10 -9.97
C GLN A 25 -8.08 -3.69 -9.27
N LEU A 26 -8.30 -4.66 -8.38
CA LEU A 26 -7.24 -5.25 -7.54
C LEU A 26 -6.83 -6.66 -7.99
N ASN A 27 -7.25 -7.12 -9.16
CA ASN A 27 -6.94 -8.44 -9.70
C ASN A 27 -7.27 -9.59 -8.73
N LEU A 28 -8.47 -9.56 -8.13
CA LEU A 28 -8.93 -10.52 -7.13
C LEU A 28 -9.94 -11.56 -7.66
N ASN A 29 -10.31 -11.49 -8.94
CA ASN A 29 -11.32 -12.38 -9.53
C ASN A 29 -10.96 -13.86 -9.41
N ASN A 30 -9.69 -14.20 -9.59
CA ASN A 30 -9.21 -15.58 -9.53
C ASN A 30 -9.30 -16.18 -8.13
N VAL A 31 -9.30 -15.36 -7.09
CA VAL A 31 -9.35 -15.77 -5.69
C VAL A 31 -10.67 -15.45 -5.00
N ARG A 32 -11.65 -15.00 -5.75
CA ARG A 32 -12.98 -14.57 -5.28
C ARG A 32 -13.65 -15.54 -4.31
N ASN A 33 -13.51 -16.83 -4.55
CA ASN A 33 -14.11 -17.90 -3.76
C ASN A 33 -13.09 -18.63 -2.86
N THR A 34 -11.85 -18.13 -2.79
CA THR A 34 -10.79 -18.73 -1.98
C THR A 34 -10.94 -18.32 -0.52
N ILE A 35 -10.74 -19.26 0.39
CA ILE A 35 -10.74 -19.00 1.83
C ILE A 35 -9.55 -18.09 2.16
N GLY A 36 -9.78 -17.02 2.93
CA GLY A 36 -8.77 -16.00 3.24
C GLY A 36 -7.45 -16.53 3.82
N LEU A 37 -7.49 -17.65 4.56
CA LEU A 37 -6.30 -18.32 5.09
C LEU A 37 -5.41 -18.96 4.00
N SER A 38 -5.97 -19.26 2.84
CA SER A 38 -5.26 -19.88 1.71
C SER A 38 -4.72 -18.87 0.71
N LEU A 39 -4.91 -17.58 0.94
CA LEU A 39 -4.38 -16.52 0.10
C LEU A 39 -2.86 -16.36 0.30
N SER A 40 -2.14 -16.13 -0.81
CA SER A 40 -0.74 -15.69 -0.78
C SER A 40 -0.60 -14.33 -0.08
N GLY A 41 0.63 -13.94 0.28
CA GLY A 41 0.90 -12.64 0.90
C GLY A 41 0.41 -11.47 0.05
N GLY A 42 0.70 -11.47 -1.25
CA GLY A 42 0.26 -10.46 -2.19
C GLY A 42 -1.26 -10.40 -2.38
N GLU A 43 -1.92 -11.55 -2.51
CA GLU A 43 -3.38 -11.62 -2.61
C GLU A 43 -4.06 -11.10 -1.34
N ARG A 44 -3.54 -11.49 -0.18
CA ARG A 44 -4.04 -11.01 1.12
C ARG A 44 -3.93 -9.48 1.21
N ARG A 45 -2.79 -8.91 0.84
CA ARG A 45 -2.58 -7.46 0.84
C ARG A 45 -3.55 -6.74 -0.10
N ARG A 46 -3.79 -7.27 -1.30
CA ARG A 46 -4.80 -6.71 -2.21
C ARG A 46 -6.22 -6.78 -1.64
N VAL A 47 -6.57 -7.85 -0.93
CA VAL A 47 -7.87 -7.97 -0.24
C VAL A 47 -7.99 -6.94 0.90
N GLU A 48 -6.93 -6.69 1.66
CA GLU A 48 -6.91 -5.66 2.71
C GLU A 48 -7.14 -4.26 2.13
N ILE A 49 -6.48 -3.95 1.00
CA ILE A 49 -6.71 -2.70 0.27
C ILE A 49 -8.17 -2.63 -0.24
N ALA A 50 -8.71 -3.71 -0.81
CA ALA A 50 -10.10 -3.76 -1.27
C ALA A 50 -11.09 -3.46 -0.14
N ARG A 51 -10.85 -4.02 1.03
CA ARG A 51 -11.68 -3.77 2.23
C ARG A 51 -11.63 -2.30 2.62
N THR A 52 -10.46 -1.69 2.60
CA THR A 52 -10.30 -0.27 2.91
C THR A 52 -11.00 0.60 1.86
N LEU A 53 -10.88 0.29 0.58
CA LEU A 53 -11.53 1.05 -0.51
C LEU A 53 -13.06 0.94 -0.51
N SER A 54 -13.62 -0.10 0.11
CA SER A 54 -15.09 -0.29 0.17
C SER A 54 -15.83 0.79 0.97
N ILE A 55 -15.12 1.60 1.77
CA ILE A 55 -15.67 2.76 2.47
C ILE A 55 -15.39 4.09 1.77
N GLU A 56 -14.80 4.07 0.57
CA GLU A 56 -14.47 5.24 -0.24
C GLU A 56 -13.66 6.31 0.52
N PRO A 57 -12.51 5.94 1.10
CA PRO A 57 -11.72 6.84 1.93
C PRO A 57 -11.05 7.92 1.09
N LYS A 58 -10.87 9.11 1.68
CA LYS A 58 -10.02 10.17 1.09
C LYS A 58 -8.55 9.99 1.43
N PHE A 59 -8.24 9.18 2.44
CA PHE A 59 -6.89 8.95 2.94
C PHE A 59 -6.74 7.51 3.45
N ILE A 60 -5.60 6.87 3.17
CA ILE A 60 -5.29 5.49 3.56
C ILE A 60 -3.95 5.45 4.28
N LEU A 61 -3.89 4.72 5.39
CA LEU A 61 -2.65 4.33 6.06
C LEU A 61 -2.33 2.88 5.69
N LEU A 62 -1.12 2.65 5.22
CA LEU A 62 -0.59 1.33 4.91
C LEU A 62 0.61 1.07 5.82
N ASP A 63 0.43 0.15 6.75
CA ASP A 63 1.49 -0.27 7.67
C ASP A 63 2.18 -1.52 7.12
N GLU A 64 3.48 -1.40 6.84
CA GLU A 64 4.33 -2.43 6.26
C GLU A 64 3.70 -3.17 5.06
N PRO A 65 3.25 -2.45 3.99
CA PRO A 65 2.50 -3.07 2.89
C PRO A 65 3.30 -4.11 2.11
N PHE A 66 4.62 -4.11 2.20
CA PHE A 66 5.52 -5.00 1.47
C PHE A 66 6.04 -6.16 2.33
N ALA A 67 5.74 -6.20 3.64
CA ALA A 67 6.21 -7.25 4.53
C ALA A 67 5.63 -8.62 4.17
N GLY A 68 6.52 -9.61 4.00
CA GLY A 68 6.12 -11.00 3.69
C GLY A 68 5.49 -11.20 2.30
N VAL A 69 5.73 -10.27 1.39
CA VAL A 69 5.25 -10.30 0.01
C VAL A 69 6.40 -10.65 -0.93
N ASP A 70 6.15 -11.48 -1.93
CA ASP A 70 7.15 -11.81 -2.95
C ASP A 70 7.43 -10.62 -3.88
N PRO A 71 8.62 -10.55 -4.53
CA PRO A 71 9.02 -9.38 -5.32
C PRO A 71 8.07 -9.02 -6.47
N ILE A 72 7.43 -10.01 -7.10
CA ILE A 72 6.49 -9.75 -8.21
C ILE A 72 5.22 -9.10 -7.66
N SER A 73 4.69 -9.65 -6.57
CA SER A 73 3.52 -9.08 -5.89
C SER A 73 3.81 -7.68 -5.29
N VAL A 74 5.05 -7.39 -4.89
CA VAL A 74 5.44 -6.02 -4.46
C VAL A 74 5.24 -5.02 -5.59
N LEU A 75 5.68 -5.33 -6.81
CA LEU A 75 5.47 -4.46 -7.98
C LEU A 75 3.99 -4.22 -8.28
N ASP A 76 3.17 -5.26 -8.16
CA ASP A 76 1.71 -5.14 -8.32
C ASP A 76 1.11 -4.19 -7.28
N ILE A 77 1.48 -4.35 -6.00
CA ILE A 77 1.01 -3.50 -4.92
C ILE A 77 1.48 -2.05 -5.11
N GLN A 78 2.72 -1.84 -5.52
CA GLN A 78 3.23 -0.50 -5.87
C GLN A 78 2.41 0.15 -6.99
N GLY A 79 2.07 -0.62 -8.04
CA GLY A 79 1.20 -0.15 -9.13
C GLY A 79 -0.18 0.26 -8.63
N ILE A 80 -0.78 -0.54 -7.76
CA ILE A 80 -2.07 -0.23 -7.12
C ILE A 80 -1.97 1.06 -6.31
N ILE A 81 -0.95 1.21 -5.45
CA ILE A 81 -0.76 2.40 -4.62
C ILE A 81 -0.63 3.66 -5.48
N LYS A 82 0.18 3.61 -6.55
CA LYS A 82 0.33 4.73 -7.48
C LYS A 82 -0.99 5.09 -8.18
N SER A 83 -1.77 4.10 -8.60
CA SER A 83 -3.09 4.34 -9.19
C SER A 83 -4.03 5.04 -8.22
N LEU A 84 -4.11 4.56 -6.98
CA LEU A 84 -4.95 5.16 -5.95
C LEU A 84 -4.54 6.61 -5.62
N ALA A 85 -3.25 6.89 -5.57
CA ALA A 85 -2.73 8.25 -5.39
C ALA A 85 -3.12 9.16 -6.58
N SER A 86 -3.04 8.64 -7.81
CA SER A 86 -3.46 9.35 -9.02
C SER A 86 -4.97 9.62 -9.05
N ASP A 87 -5.77 8.74 -8.42
CA ASP A 87 -7.22 8.92 -8.24
C ASP A 87 -7.55 9.94 -7.12
N GLY A 88 -6.55 10.57 -6.51
CA GLY A 88 -6.69 11.62 -5.50
C GLY A 88 -6.83 11.12 -4.07
N ILE A 89 -6.53 9.86 -3.80
CA ILE A 89 -6.48 9.31 -2.44
C ILE A 89 -5.13 9.65 -1.81
N GLY A 90 -5.13 10.32 -0.66
CA GLY A 90 -3.91 10.53 0.13
C GLY A 90 -3.43 9.21 0.73
N ILE A 91 -2.13 8.91 0.63
CA ILE A 91 -1.58 7.65 1.13
C ILE A 91 -0.39 7.92 2.03
N LEU A 92 -0.43 7.38 3.25
CA LEU A 92 0.71 7.30 4.14
C LEU A 92 1.17 5.85 4.25
N ILE A 93 2.47 5.63 4.03
CA ILE A 93 3.09 4.31 4.13
C ILE A 93 4.12 4.34 5.25
N THR A 94 4.08 3.34 6.13
CA THR A 94 5.17 3.01 7.05
C THR A 94 5.78 1.70 6.58
N ASP A 95 7.09 1.67 6.34
CA ASP A 95 7.80 0.45 5.95
C ASP A 95 9.30 0.58 6.25
N HIS A 96 9.94 -0.52 6.53
CA HIS A 96 11.38 -0.59 6.70
C HIS A 96 12.10 -0.90 5.37
N ASN A 97 11.38 -1.26 4.33
CA ASN A 97 11.92 -1.53 3.00
C ASN A 97 12.05 -0.23 2.20
N VAL A 98 13.19 0.45 2.39
CA VAL A 98 13.44 1.79 1.84
C VAL A 98 13.31 1.84 0.33
N ARG A 99 13.87 0.83 -0.37
CA ARG A 99 13.89 0.81 -1.84
C ARG A 99 12.48 0.82 -2.41
N GLU A 100 11.64 -0.11 -1.94
CA GLU A 100 10.27 -0.28 -2.42
C GLU A 100 9.40 0.91 -2.06
N THR A 101 9.61 1.48 -0.87
CA THR A 101 8.81 2.60 -0.37
C THR A 101 9.19 3.91 -1.01
N LEU A 102 10.47 4.29 -1.04
CA LEU A 102 10.92 5.54 -1.67
C LEU A 102 10.68 5.55 -3.18
N GLY A 103 10.68 4.38 -3.83
CA GLY A 103 10.39 4.25 -5.26
C GLY A 103 8.96 4.64 -5.69
N ILE A 104 8.06 4.83 -4.73
CA ILE A 104 6.65 5.17 -4.99
C ILE A 104 6.15 6.40 -4.24
N CYS A 105 6.95 6.97 -3.33
CA CYS A 105 6.55 8.10 -2.52
C CYS A 105 6.97 9.43 -3.16
N ASP A 106 6.14 10.46 -3.03
CA ASP A 106 6.50 11.84 -3.39
C ASP A 106 7.41 12.46 -2.33
N ARG A 107 7.20 12.08 -1.07
CA ARG A 107 7.96 12.56 0.10
C ARG A 107 8.09 11.46 1.13
N GLY A 108 9.18 11.51 1.90
CA GLY A 108 9.41 10.58 3.00
C GLY A 108 9.95 11.27 4.26
N TYR A 109 9.81 10.56 5.37
CA TYR A 109 10.40 10.87 6.66
C TYR A 109 11.18 9.65 7.12
N ILE A 110 12.42 9.84 7.51
CA ILE A 110 13.22 8.78 8.15
C ILE A 110 13.19 9.00 9.65
N VAL A 111 12.66 8.01 10.35
CA VAL A 111 12.55 8.01 11.81
C VAL A 111 13.57 7.05 12.40
N SER A 112 14.33 7.49 13.39
CA SER A 112 15.27 6.68 14.14
C SER A 112 15.22 7.08 15.62
N GLU A 113 15.16 6.11 16.51
CA GLU A 113 15.12 6.32 17.97
C GLU A 113 14.04 7.35 18.41
N GLY A 114 12.86 7.28 17.80
CA GLY A 114 11.74 8.17 18.12
C GLY A 114 11.85 9.59 17.57
N THR A 115 12.88 9.90 16.77
CA THR A 115 13.07 11.21 16.16
C THR A 115 13.15 11.15 14.64
N SER A 116 12.66 12.21 13.96
CA SER A 116 12.84 12.34 12.51
C SER A 116 14.24 12.84 12.22
N ILE A 117 15.06 12.01 11.56
CA ILE A 117 16.45 12.34 11.21
C ILE A 117 16.60 12.94 9.81
N ALA A 118 15.61 12.73 8.94
CA ALA A 118 15.55 13.34 7.61
C ALA A 118 14.12 13.38 7.10
N TYR A 119 13.82 14.35 6.23
CA TYR A 119 12.58 14.44 5.46
C TYR A 119 12.83 15.11 4.12
N GLY A 120 12.03 14.80 3.12
CA GLY A 120 12.15 15.42 1.80
C GLY A 120 11.67 14.50 0.68
N THR A 121 12.08 14.83 -0.55
CA THR A 121 11.90 13.92 -1.70
C THR A 121 12.78 12.68 -1.56
N PRO A 122 12.49 11.58 -2.26
CA PRO A 122 13.35 10.39 -2.27
C PRO A 122 14.82 10.71 -2.52
N ASP A 123 15.13 11.55 -3.53
CA ASP A 123 16.51 11.94 -3.85
C ASP A 123 17.21 12.66 -2.68
N GLN A 124 16.51 13.62 -2.04
CA GLN A 124 17.04 14.33 -0.88
C GLN A 124 17.34 13.41 0.30
N ILE A 125 16.49 12.41 0.52
CA ILE A 125 16.67 11.39 1.57
C ILE A 125 17.86 10.50 1.24
N LEU A 126 17.98 10.05 0.00
CA LEU A 126 19.07 9.17 -0.45
C LEU A 126 20.43 9.86 -0.46
N GLU A 127 20.48 11.18 -0.65
CA GLU A 127 21.72 11.96 -0.59
C GLU A 127 22.14 12.32 0.86
N ASN A 128 21.22 12.20 1.81
CA ASN A 128 21.48 12.58 3.20
C ASN A 128 22.54 11.67 3.85
N LYS A 129 23.65 12.27 4.29
CA LYS A 129 24.78 11.54 4.88
C LYS A 129 24.41 10.81 6.17
N GLN A 130 23.54 11.37 6.99
CA GLN A 130 23.07 10.74 8.23
C GLN A 130 22.21 9.52 7.94
N VAL A 131 21.31 9.60 6.96
CA VAL A 131 20.50 8.46 6.51
C VAL A 131 21.38 7.33 5.97
N LYS A 132 22.37 7.66 5.14
CA LYS A 132 23.34 6.67 4.63
C LYS A 132 24.07 5.98 5.77
N LYS A 133 24.56 6.72 6.77
CA LYS A 133 25.31 6.17 7.88
C LYS A 133 24.46 5.29 8.81
N VAL A 134 23.22 5.72 9.13
CA VAL A 134 22.39 5.11 10.19
C VAL A 134 21.48 4.03 9.64
N TYR A 135 20.99 4.17 8.41
CA TYR A 135 19.90 3.37 7.91
C TYR A 135 20.21 2.58 6.62
N LEU A 136 20.88 3.19 5.66
CA LEU A 136 21.08 2.57 4.34
C LEU A 136 22.38 1.75 4.24
N GLY A 137 23.41 2.14 4.98
CA GLY A 137 24.77 1.66 4.76
C GLY A 137 25.45 2.35 3.58
N GLU A 138 26.79 2.38 3.56
CA GLU A 138 27.58 3.13 2.55
C GLU A 138 27.47 2.55 1.13
N SER A 139 27.08 1.27 1.00
CA SER A 139 26.97 0.57 -0.29
C SER A 139 25.57 0.56 -0.90
N PHE A 140 24.58 1.21 -0.29
CA PHE A 140 23.20 1.22 -0.78
C PHE A 140 23.08 1.93 -2.12
N LYS A 141 22.48 1.23 -3.12
CA LYS A 141 22.12 1.74 -4.45
C LYS A 141 20.64 1.43 -4.73
N MET A 142 19.91 2.38 -5.25
CA MET A 142 18.56 2.19 -5.78
C MET A 142 18.59 1.43 -7.10
#